data_aaad25b049ece194fcd319881acbe0ee
#
_entry.id   aaad25b049ece194fcd319881acbe0ee
#
_cell.length_a   1.000
_cell.length_b   1.000
_cell.length_c   1.000
_cell.angle_alpha   90.00
_cell.angle_beta   90.00
_cell.angle_gamma   90.00
#
_symmetry.space_group_name_H-M   'P 1'
#
loop_
_entity.id
_entity.type
_entity.pdbx_description
1 polymer ?
#
loop_
_entity_poly.entity_id
_entity_poly.type
_entity_poly.pdbx_seq_one_letter_code
_entity_poly.pdbx_strand_id
1 'polypeptide(L)'
;MNELPFRNKMFRGFLFANIGVAAIAVILILVRPSEPPIIKGVLLPEARSIDAFTLIDHNDQSFTQENLKGQWHLISYGFTTCPDICPTTLVQINTMLREIKEDRYADLQILFYSVDHRRDTPSKMANYVPFFNSDFIGLTHLDDPENPHLPFEKSLGITAQLTPRISESEIMDPNDYEVSHGVTLFLVNPDGKLQAIFKPDINDMGYAEFNPTRLRNDYLRIRKYLG
;
A
#
# COMPACT_ATOMS: atom_id res chain seq x y z
N MET A 1 7.79 59.71 -50.99
CA MET A 1 6.89 59.37 -49.85
C MET A 1 6.94 57.87 -49.67
N ASN A 2 7.80 57.42 -48.78
CA ASN A 2 8.00 55.98 -48.46
C ASN A 2 7.88 55.76 -46.94
N GLU A 3 6.67 55.60 -46.46
CA GLU A 3 6.34 55.35 -45.00
C GLU A 3 6.07 53.90 -44.70
N LEU A 4 6.36 52.96 -45.62
CA LEU A 4 5.97 51.53 -45.50
C LEU A 4 6.88 50.61 -44.65
N PRO A 5 8.20 50.85 -44.41
CA PRO A 5 9.07 49.88 -43.72
C PRO A 5 8.90 49.89 -42.21
N PHE A 6 8.50 50.98 -41.57
CA PHE A 6 8.40 51.09 -40.11
C PHE A 6 7.17 50.37 -39.55
N ARG A 7 6.03 50.47 -40.23
CA ARG A 7 4.75 49.79 -39.86
C ARG A 7 4.86 48.27 -39.92
N ASN A 8 5.61 47.75 -40.88
CA ASN A 8 5.84 46.31 -40.99
C ASN A 8 6.78 45.77 -39.91
N LYS A 9 7.75 46.54 -39.44
CA LYS A 9 8.64 46.16 -38.33
C LYS A 9 7.89 46.11 -37.00
N MET A 10 7.05 47.10 -36.73
CA MET A 10 6.19 47.11 -35.50
C MET A 10 5.19 45.96 -35.52
N PHE A 11 4.53 45.69 -36.64
CA PHE A 11 3.59 44.57 -36.77
C PHE A 11 4.26 43.21 -36.57
N ARG A 12 5.46 43.02 -37.12
CA ARG A 12 6.27 41.81 -36.93
C ARG A 12 6.70 41.65 -35.47
N GLY A 13 7.12 42.73 -34.81
CA GLY A 13 7.47 42.73 -33.39
C GLY A 13 6.26 42.33 -32.48
N PHE A 14 5.10 42.91 -32.78
CA PHE A 14 3.86 42.58 -32.08
C PHE A 14 3.45 41.11 -32.30
N LEU A 15 3.60 40.58 -33.52
CA LEU A 15 3.30 39.19 -33.84
C LEU A 15 4.22 38.23 -33.07
N PHE A 16 5.53 38.50 -33.05
CA PHE A 16 6.49 37.67 -32.30
C PHE A 16 6.25 37.73 -30.80
N ALA A 17 5.89 38.87 -30.23
CA ALA A 17 5.54 39.00 -28.82
C ALA A 17 4.30 38.16 -28.46
N ASN A 18 3.25 38.17 -29.28
CA ASN A 18 2.06 37.34 -29.07
C ASN A 18 2.35 35.84 -29.20
N ILE A 19 3.18 35.42 -30.17
CA ILE A 19 3.62 34.03 -30.30
C ILE A 19 4.41 33.59 -29.04
N GLY A 20 5.31 34.47 -28.52
CA GLY A 20 6.05 34.22 -27.31
C GLY A 20 5.14 34.03 -26.07
N VAL A 21 4.17 34.92 -25.92
CA VAL A 21 3.17 34.81 -24.83
C VAL A 21 2.32 33.52 -24.95
N ALA A 22 1.87 33.19 -26.18
CA ALA A 22 1.13 31.97 -26.44
C ALA A 22 1.97 30.72 -26.15
N ALA A 23 3.24 30.69 -26.54
CA ALA A 23 4.15 29.61 -26.22
C ALA A 23 4.37 29.42 -24.73
N ILE A 24 4.58 30.52 -23.99
CA ILE A 24 4.70 30.49 -22.52
C ILE A 24 3.40 29.98 -21.88
N ALA A 25 2.24 30.44 -22.33
CA ALA A 25 0.95 29.97 -21.84
C ALA A 25 0.76 28.46 -22.06
N VAL A 26 1.13 27.97 -23.24
CA VAL A 26 1.09 26.53 -23.56
C VAL A 26 2.06 25.75 -22.65
N ILE A 27 3.28 26.24 -22.45
CA ILE A 27 4.25 25.61 -21.54
C ILE A 27 3.70 25.56 -20.10
N LEU A 28 3.13 26.65 -19.60
CA LEU A 28 2.54 26.72 -18.26
C LEU A 28 1.35 25.76 -18.09
N ILE A 29 0.57 25.52 -19.16
CA ILE A 29 -0.53 24.55 -19.14
C ILE A 29 0.01 23.11 -19.12
N LEU A 30 1.07 22.84 -19.91
CA LEU A 30 1.67 21.52 -20.00
C LEU A 30 2.50 21.13 -18.76
N VAL A 31 3.02 22.12 -18.02
CA VAL A 31 3.84 21.92 -16.81
C VAL A 31 3.00 21.99 -15.51
N ARG A 32 1.67 22.13 -15.63
CA ARG A 32 0.84 22.10 -14.41
C ARG A 32 1.04 20.79 -13.67
N PRO A 33 1.46 20.81 -12.38
CA PRO A 33 1.53 19.61 -11.59
C PRO A 33 0.12 19.01 -11.51
N SER A 34 0.02 17.71 -11.73
CA SER A 34 -1.25 16.99 -11.53
C SER A 34 -1.65 17.07 -10.05
N GLU A 35 -2.92 17.34 -9.78
CA GLU A 35 -3.40 17.30 -8.40
C GLU A 35 -3.38 15.86 -7.88
N PRO A 36 -2.98 15.66 -6.60
CA PRO A 36 -2.98 14.33 -6.00
C PRO A 36 -4.41 13.75 -5.98
N PRO A 37 -4.57 12.47 -6.29
CA PRO A 37 -5.88 11.84 -6.31
C PRO A 37 -6.48 11.75 -4.92
N ILE A 38 -7.79 11.96 -4.84
CA ILE A 38 -8.56 11.68 -3.62
C ILE A 38 -8.81 10.17 -3.56
N ILE A 39 -8.41 9.56 -2.45
CA ILE A 39 -8.57 8.13 -2.16
C ILE A 39 -9.26 7.93 -0.81
N LYS A 40 -9.78 6.72 -0.58
CA LYS A 40 -10.25 6.32 0.76
C LYS A 40 -9.05 5.93 1.63
N GLY A 41 -8.42 6.94 2.23
CA GLY A 41 -7.17 6.77 2.99
C GLY A 41 -6.28 7.98 2.92
N VAL A 42 -4.98 7.74 2.88
CA VAL A 42 -3.95 8.79 2.82
C VAL A 42 -2.94 8.45 1.73
N LEU A 43 -2.82 9.29 0.72
CA LEU A 43 -1.67 9.30 -0.18
C LEU A 43 -0.60 10.21 0.43
N LEU A 44 0.59 9.67 0.65
CA LEU A 44 1.71 10.44 1.20
C LEU A 44 2.28 11.33 0.09
N PRO A 45 2.45 12.65 0.33
CA PRO A 45 3.08 13.56 -0.62
C PRO A 45 4.52 13.14 -0.98
N GLU A 46 5.24 12.62 0.01
CA GLU A 46 6.55 12.00 -0.13
C GLU A 46 6.50 10.60 0.48
N ALA A 47 6.98 9.60 -0.27
CA ALA A 47 7.03 8.23 0.21
C ALA A 47 7.97 8.10 1.41
N ARG A 48 7.51 7.45 2.49
CA ARG A 48 8.24 7.30 3.75
C ARG A 48 9.08 6.02 3.74
N SER A 49 10.33 6.12 4.12
CA SER A 49 11.21 4.97 4.29
C SER A 49 10.67 3.99 5.33
N ILE A 50 10.88 2.72 5.07
CA ILE A 50 10.68 1.62 6.03
C ILE A 50 12.06 1.30 6.58
N ASP A 51 12.21 1.31 7.91
CA ASP A 51 13.47 1.00 8.59
C ASP A 51 13.87 -0.46 8.33
N ALA A 52 15.16 -0.77 8.50
CA ALA A 52 15.68 -2.11 8.30
C ALA A 52 14.98 -3.12 9.23
N PHE A 53 14.49 -4.21 8.67
CA PHE A 53 13.79 -5.27 9.38
C PHE A 53 14.17 -6.64 8.83
N THR A 54 13.87 -7.67 9.60
CA THR A 54 13.93 -9.07 9.16
C THR A 54 12.65 -9.78 9.58
N LEU A 55 11.96 -10.36 8.60
CA LEU A 55 10.80 -11.23 8.74
C LEU A 55 11.13 -12.59 8.10
N ILE A 56 10.21 -13.54 8.21
CA ILE A 56 10.28 -14.85 7.57
C ILE A 56 9.03 -15.02 6.73
N ASP A 57 9.17 -15.47 5.48
CA ASP A 57 8.04 -15.79 4.64
C ASP A 57 7.48 -17.19 4.92
N HIS A 58 6.37 -17.52 4.30
CA HIS A 58 5.71 -18.81 4.47
C HIS A 58 6.48 -20.00 3.85
N ASN A 59 7.57 -19.74 3.12
CA ASN A 59 8.51 -20.73 2.61
C ASN A 59 9.77 -20.86 3.48
N ASP A 60 9.73 -20.27 4.68
CA ASP A 60 10.85 -20.25 5.63
C ASP A 60 12.10 -19.52 5.09
N GLN A 61 11.86 -18.50 4.24
CA GLN A 61 12.91 -17.66 3.69
C GLN A 61 12.93 -16.30 4.38
N SER A 62 14.13 -15.74 4.58
CA SER A 62 14.28 -14.38 5.12
C SER A 62 13.68 -13.36 4.17
N PHE A 63 12.86 -12.46 4.73
CA PHE A 63 12.22 -11.34 4.04
C PHE A 63 12.63 -10.02 4.70
N THR A 64 13.26 -9.14 3.94
CA THR A 64 13.84 -7.86 4.43
C THR A 64 13.32 -6.69 3.60
N GLN A 65 13.75 -5.46 3.92
CA GLN A 65 13.41 -4.29 3.11
C GLN A 65 13.91 -4.38 1.66
N GLU A 66 14.93 -5.18 1.37
CA GLU A 66 15.41 -5.37 -0.01
C GLU A 66 14.37 -6.11 -0.87
N ASN A 67 13.58 -6.99 -0.28
CA ASN A 67 12.51 -7.71 -0.96
C ASN A 67 11.31 -6.81 -1.30
N LEU A 68 11.25 -5.61 -0.70
CA LEU A 68 10.22 -4.60 -1.04
C LEU A 68 10.59 -3.77 -2.27
N LYS A 69 11.77 -3.94 -2.86
CA LYS A 69 12.23 -3.16 -4.01
C LYS A 69 11.84 -3.81 -5.35
N GLY A 70 11.68 -2.98 -6.37
CA GLY A 70 11.49 -3.40 -7.76
C GLY A 70 10.06 -3.64 -8.18
N GLN A 71 9.10 -3.75 -7.25
CA GLN A 71 7.67 -3.90 -7.54
C GLN A 71 6.81 -3.22 -6.48
N TRP A 72 5.53 -3.07 -6.77
CA TRP A 72 4.57 -2.56 -5.80
C TRP A 72 4.13 -3.66 -4.85
N HIS A 73 3.91 -3.29 -3.57
CA HIS A 73 3.40 -4.21 -2.58
C HIS A 73 2.16 -3.63 -1.90
N LEU A 74 1.11 -4.44 -1.79
CA LEU A 74 -0.03 -4.14 -0.93
C LEU A 74 0.06 -5.05 0.28
N ILE A 75 0.24 -4.45 1.45
CA ILE A 75 0.43 -5.15 2.72
C ILE A 75 -0.87 -5.11 3.50
N SER A 76 -1.40 -6.29 3.81
CA SER A 76 -2.44 -6.53 4.80
C SER A 76 -1.82 -7.16 6.04
N TYR A 77 -2.40 -6.95 7.21
CA TYR A 77 -1.94 -7.61 8.44
C TYR A 77 -3.11 -8.13 9.27
N GLY A 78 -2.83 -9.13 10.08
CA GLY A 78 -3.82 -9.83 10.86
C GLY A 78 -3.25 -11.11 11.46
N PHE A 79 -4.05 -12.16 11.56
CA PHE A 79 -3.62 -13.47 12.06
C PHE A 79 -4.49 -14.59 11.50
N THR A 80 -3.95 -15.81 11.42
CA THR A 80 -4.61 -16.91 10.72
C THR A 80 -5.85 -17.45 11.42
N THR A 81 -5.95 -17.28 12.75
CA THR A 81 -7.09 -17.70 13.56
C THR A 81 -8.15 -16.61 13.73
N CYS A 82 -8.02 -15.49 13.01
CA CYS A 82 -9.04 -14.44 12.96
C CYS A 82 -10.31 -15.00 12.27
N PRO A 83 -11.48 -14.98 12.93
CA PRO A 83 -12.64 -15.70 12.42
C PRO A 83 -13.34 -15.01 11.24
N ASP A 84 -13.14 -13.71 11.02
CA ASP A 84 -13.97 -12.92 10.11
C ASP A 84 -13.17 -11.92 9.28
N ILE A 85 -12.60 -10.87 9.88
CA ILE A 85 -12.13 -9.70 9.14
C ILE A 85 -10.90 -10.00 8.28
N CYS A 86 -9.97 -10.86 8.75
CA CYS A 86 -8.75 -11.17 7.99
C CYS A 86 -9.06 -11.99 6.73
N PRO A 87 -9.83 -13.11 6.77
CA PRO A 87 -10.19 -13.85 5.57
C PRO A 87 -11.04 -13.00 4.61
N THR A 88 -11.98 -12.21 5.11
CA THR A 88 -12.78 -11.30 4.30
C THR A 88 -11.91 -10.28 3.57
N THR A 89 -10.94 -9.67 4.25
CA THR A 89 -10.00 -8.71 3.64
C THR A 89 -9.18 -9.36 2.52
N LEU A 90 -8.65 -10.57 2.74
CA LEU A 90 -7.86 -11.27 1.71
C LEU A 90 -8.70 -11.64 0.47
N VAL A 91 -9.97 -12.05 0.66
CA VAL A 91 -10.91 -12.28 -0.45
C VAL A 91 -11.18 -10.98 -1.21
N GLN A 92 -11.36 -9.86 -0.52
CA GLN A 92 -11.60 -8.55 -1.15
C GLN A 92 -10.38 -8.07 -1.94
N ILE A 93 -9.16 -8.26 -1.42
CA ILE A 93 -7.92 -7.96 -2.14
C ILE A 93 -7.80 -8.85 -3.39
N ASN A 94 -8.06 -10.15 -3.28
CA ASN A 94 -8.03 -11.05 -4.43
C ASN A 94 -9.06 -10.66 -5.49
N THR A 95 -10.26 -10.23 -5.08
CA THR A 95 -11.29 -9.71 -5.99
C THR A 95 -10.81 -8.45 -6.69
N MET A 96 -10.21 -7.51 -5.96
CA MET A 96 -9.59 -6.30 -6.52
C MET A 96 -8.56 -6.65 -7.60
N LEU A 97 -7.66 -7.60 -7.35
CA LEU A 97 -6.62 -8.01 -8.31
C LEU A 97 -7.23 -8.54 -9.62
N ARG A 98 -8.27 -9.38 -9.52
CA ARG A 98 -8.97 -9.94 -10.70
C ARG A 98 -9.64 -8.86 -11.55
N GLU A 99 -9.92 -7.70 -10.98
CA GLU A 99 -10.50 -6.56 -11.69
C GLU A 99 -9.45 -5.65 -12.34
N ILE A 100 -8.16 -5.83 -12.06
CA ILE A 100 -7.07 -5.10 -12.71
C ILE A 100 -6.82 -5.76 -14.08
N LYS A 101 -7.19 -5.04 -15.16
CA LYS A 101 -7.10 -5.54 -16.54
C LYS A 101 -5.90 -5.00 -17.31
N GLU A 102 -5.19 -4.05 -16.73
CA GLU A 102 -4.07 -3.39 -17.39
C GLU A 102 -2.76 -4.02 -16.94
N ASP A 103 -2.06 -4.72 -17.84
CA ASP A 103 -0.80 -5.43 -17.56
C ASP A 103 0.26 -4.55 -16.88
N ARG A 104 0.30 -3.25 -17.22
CA ARG A 104 1.24 -2.29 -16.60
C ARG A 104 1.03 -2.06 -15.10
N TYR A 105 -0.08 -2.54 -14.54
CA TYR A 105 -0.39 -2.45 -13.11
C TYR A 105 -0.43 -3.83 -12.44
N ALA A 106 -0.08 -4.89 -13.18
CA ALA A 106 -0.03 -6.27 -12.69
C ALA A 106 1.22 -6.56 -11.83
N ASP A 107 2.13 -5.60 -11.70
CA ASP A 107 3.33 -5.65 -10.85
C ASP A 107 3.04 -5.43 -9.35
N LEU A 108 1.85 -5.79 -8.89
CA LEU A 108 1.40 -5.66 -7.50
C LEU A 108 1.48 -7.00 -6.77
N GLN A 109 2.43 -7.12 -5.84
CA GLN A 109 2.56 -8.26 -4.94
C GLN A 109 1.73 -8.02 -3.66
N ILE A 110 0.98 -9.02 -3.24
CA ILE A 110 0.24 -8.98 -1.98
C ILE A 110 1.04 -9.67 -0.87
N LEU A 111 1.18 -8.96 0.25
CA LEU A 111 1.81 -9.46 1.46
C LEU A 111 0.78 -9.52 2.58
N PHE A 112 0.70 -10.65 3.27
CA PHE A 112 -0.08 -10.78 4.50
C PHE A 112 0.88 -10.99 5.67
N TYR A 113 0.98 -9.99 6.55
CA TYR A 113 1.81 -10.01 7.74
C TYR A 113 1.01 -10.48 8.96
N SER A 114 1.48 -11.54 9.62
CA SER A 114 0.89 -11.98 10.88
C SER A 114 1.45 -11.20 12.07
N VAL A 115 0.55 -10.62 12.86
CA VAL A 115 0.86 -9.99 14.16
C VAL A 115 0.83 -11.01 15.32
N ASP A 116 0.55 -12.27 15.02
CA ASP A 116 0.44 -13.37 15.99
C ASP A 116 1.51 -14.45 15.72
N HIS A 117 2.76 -14.04 15.69
CA HIS A 117 3.90 -14.89 15.34
C HIS A 117 4.00 -16.17 16.21
N ARG A 118 3.52 -16.12 17.45
CA ARG A 118 3.55 -17.29 18.37
C ARG A 118 2.70 -18.44 17.85
N ARG A 119 1.51 -18.13 17.27
CA ARG A 119 0.59 -19.13 16.73
C ARG A 119 0.72 -19.29 15.21
N ASP A 120 1.22 -18.27 14.52
CA ASP A 120 1.31 -18.23 13.05
C ASP A 120 2.72 -18.48 12.57
N THR A 121 3.15 -19.74 12.63
CA THR A 121 4.44 -20.21 12.11
C THR A 121 4.48 -20.14 10.57
N PRO A 122 5.67 -20.14 9.91
CA PRO A 122 5.79 -20.21 8.46
C PRO A 122 4.95 -21.34 7.85
N SER A 123 4.98 -22.53 8.42
CA SER A 123 4.20 -23.69 7.97
C SER A 123 2.68 -23.45 8.03
N LYS A 124 2.19 -22.76 9.07
CA LYS A 124 0.77 -22.43 9.18
C LYS A 124 0.38 -21.36 8.16
N MET A 125 1.24 -20.37 7.95
CA MET A 125 1.06 -19.35 6.92
C MET A 125 1.05 -19.96 5.51
N ALA A 126 1.90 -20.97 5.25
CA ALA A 126 1.95 -21.70 3.99
C ALA A 126 0.64 -22.45 3.65
N ASN A 127 -0.13 -22.82 4.66
CA ASN A 127 -1.45 -23.44 4.47
C ASN A 127 -2.58 -22.41 4.36
N TYR A 128 -2.42 -21.24 4.99
CA TYR A 128 -3.48 -20.24 5.09
C TYR A 128 -3.49 -19.29 3.88
N VAL A 129 -2.36 -18.69 3.56
CA VAL A 129 -2.30 -17.60 2.58
C VAL A 129 -2.62 -18.06 1.15
N PRO A 130 -2.10 -19.21 0.64
CA PRO A 130 -2.40 -19.69 -0.70
C PRO A 130 -3.87 -20.11 -0.90
N PHE A 131 -4.62 -20.33 0.17
CA PHE A 131 -6.06 -20.58 0.07
C PHE A 131 -6.81 -19.42 -0.61
N PHE A 132 -6.34 -18.18 -0.43
CA PHE A 132 -6.94 -17.00 -1.03
C PHE A 132 -6.39 -16.74 -2.44
N ASN A 133 -5.07 -16.86 -2.59
CA ASN A 133 -4.38 -16.76 -3.87
C ASN A 133 -2.96 -17.33 -3.71
N SER A 134 -2.55 -18.20 -4.64
CA SER A 134 -1.22 -18.85 -4.64
C SER A 134 -0.05 -17.85 -4.73
N ASP A 135 -0.30 -16.65 -5.28
CA ASP A 135 0.72 -15.64 -5.47
C ASP A 135 0.87 -14.69 -4.26
N PHE A 136 0.03 -14.85 -3.23
CA PHE A 136 0.17 -14.07 -1.99
C PHE A 136 1.34 -14.60 -1.16
N ILE A 137 2.07 -13.70 -0.54
CA ILE A 137 3.17 -14.02 0.37
C ILE A 137 2.71 -13.80 1.80
N GLY A 138 2.77 -14.84 2.61
CA GLY A 138 2.56 -14.75 4.06
C GLY A 138 3.88 -14.43 4.76
N LEU A 139 3.86 -13.47 5.67
CA LEU A 139 5.01 -13.02 6.46
C LEU A 139 4.72 -13.20 7.94
N THR A 140 5.69 -13.70 8.67
CA THR A 140 5.70 -13.77 10.13
C THR A 140 7.08 -13.41 10.66
N HIS A 141 7.29 -13.46 11.97
CA HIS A 141 8.62 -13.27 12.56
C HIS A 141 8.84 -14.31 13.65
N LEU A 142 10.10 -14.46 14.03
CA LEU A 142 10.51 -15.20 15.23
C LEU A 142 10.87 -14.19 16.31
N ASP A 143 10.73 -14.59 17.58
CA ASP A 143 11.27 -13.82 18.72
C ASP A 143 12.81 -13.96 18.73
N ASP A 144 13.47 -13.24 17.84
CA ASP A 144 14.92 -13.24 17.69
C ASP A 144 15.44 -11.80 17.85
N PRO A 145 16.23 -11.52 18.91
CA PRO A 145 16.82 -10.18 19.11
C PRO A 145 17.75 -9.74 17.98
N GLU A 146 18.36 -10.68 17.25
CA GLU A 146 19.26 -10.38 16.12
C GLU A 146 18.50 -10.07 14.82
N ASN A 147 17.21 -10.44 14.76
CA ASN A 147 16.37 -10.25 13.57
C ASN A 147 15.13 -9.41 13.92
N PRO A 148 15.23 -8.09 14.06
CA PRO A 148 14.17 -7.26 14.59
C PRO A 148 13.03 -7.09 13.57
N HIS A 149 11.79 -7.42 13.97
CA HIS A 149 10.55 -7.16 13.24
C HIS A 149 9.94 -5.79 13.56
N LEU A 150 10.17 -5.27 14.77
CA LEU A 150 9.58 -4.02 15.25
C LEU A 150 9.78 -2.79 14.33
N PRO A 151 10.93 -2.61 13.64
CA PRO A 151 11.07 -1.52 12.70
C PRO A 151 10.06 -1.57 11.56
N PHE A 152 9.68 -2.76 11.07
CA PHE A 152 8.63 -2.94 10.06
C PHE A 152 7.29 -2.44 10.58
N GLU A 153 6.85 -2.91 11.75
CA GLU A 153 5.59 -2.52 12.35
C GLU A 153 5.53 -1.02 12.63
N LYS A 154 6.57 -0.45 13.24
CA LYS A 154 6.66 0.98 13.56
C LYS A 154 6.63 1.85 12.30
N SER A 155 7.36 1.46 11.25
CA SER A 155 7.42 2.21 10.00
C SER A 155 6.07 2.26 9.28
N LEU A 156 5.28 1.20 9.37
CA LEU A 156 3.93 1.14 8.81
C LEU A 156 2.86 1.71 9.75
N GLY A 157 3.13 1.77 11.04
CA GLY A 157 2.15 2.13 12.08
C GLY A 157 1.21 0.97 12.41
N ILE A 158 1.70 -0.27 12.27
CA ILE A 158 0.99 -1.47 12.71
C ILE A 158 1.00 -1.48 14.23
N THR A 159 -0.17 -1.66 14.82
CA THR A 159 -0.35 -1.86 16.26
C THR A 159 -1.18 -3.11 16.48
N ALA A 160 -0.66 -3.99 17.32
CA ALA A 160 -1.36 -5.18 17.79
C ALA A 160 -1.23 -5.30 19.29
N GLN A 161 -2.24 -5.83 19.94
CA GLN A 161 -2.26 -6.09 21.36
C GLN A 161 -2.65 -7.55 21.61
N LEU A 162 -1.78 -8.27 22.31
CA LEU A 162 -2.03 -9.62 22.79
C LEU A 162 -2.52 -9.54 24.23
N THR A 163 -3.76 -9.91 24.50
CA THR A 163 -4.36 -9.85 25.83
C THR A 163 -4.61 -11.27 26.33
N PRO A 164 -3.91 -11.74 27.37
CA PRO A 164 -4.16 -13.06 27.96
C PRO A 164 -5.62 -13.21 28.36
N ARG A 165 -6.23 -14.35 28.04
CA ARG A 165 -7.54 -14.70 28.58
C ARG A 165 -7.35 -15.19 30.02
N ILE A 166 -8.04 -14.56 30.94
CA ILE A 166 -8.05 -14.98 32.35
C ILE A 166 -8.93 -16.22 32.42
N SER A 167 -8.32 -17.39 32.65
CA SER A 167 -9.04 -18.64 32.96
C SER A 167 -9.14 -18.79 34.47
N GLU A 168 -10.27 -19.31 34.96
CA GLU A 168 -10.41 -19.70 36.36
C GLU A 168 -9.58 -20.95 36.73
N SER A 169 -8.97 -21.61 35.77
CA SER A 169 -8.04 -22.73 35.96
C SER A 169 -6.64 -22.24 36.32
N GLU A 170 -5.99 -22.86 37.27
CA GLU A 170 -4.63 -22.54 37.74
C GLU A 170 -3.54 -22.74 36.67
N ILE A 171 -3.87 -23.38 35.55
CA ILE A 171 -2.94 -23.60 34.42
C ILE A 171 -3.34 -22.68 33.28
N MET A 172 -2.64 -21.54 33.17
CA MET A 172 -2.77 -20.64 32.02
C MET A 172 -2.01 -21.25 30.82
N ASP A 173 -2.73 -21.55 29.74
CA ASP A 173 -2.08 -21.83 28.46
C ASP A 173 -1.43 -20.53 27.93
N PRO A 174 -0.12 -20.49 27.72
CA PRO A 174 0.57 -19.30 27.18
C PRO A 174 0.04 -18.87 25.82
N ASN A 175 -0.68 -19.74 25.10
CA ASN A 175 -1.28 -19.47 23.80
C ASN A 175 -2.77 -19.07 23.88
N ASP A 176 -3.36 -19.02 25.08
CA ASP A 176 -4.75 -18.57 25.26
C ASP A 176 -4.78 -17.05 25.50
N TYR A 177 -4.77 -16.32 24.42
CA TYR A 177 -4.88 -14.86 24.39
C TYR A 177 -5.73 -14.38 23.23
N GLU A 178 -6.26 -13.17 23.38
CA GLU A 178 -6.94 -12.44 22.33
C GLU A 178 -5.96 -11.54 21.58
N VAL A 179 -6.15 -11.42 20.26
CA VAL A 179 -5.40 -10.51 19.41
C VAL A 179 -6.32 -9.39 18.95
N SER A 180 -5.95 -8.16 19.28
CA SER A 180 -6.62 -6.95 18.79
C SER A 180 -5.67 -6.18 17.92
N HIS A 181 -6.11 -5.79 16.72
CA HIS A 181 -5.31 -5.01 15.78
C HIS A 181 -6.19 -4.08 14.94
N GLY A 182 -5.58 -3.07 14.32
CA GLY A 182 -6.26 -2.19 13.37
C GLY A 182 -6.52 -2.88 12.04
N VAL A 183 -7.35 -2.23 11.20
CA VAL A 183 -7.66 -2.72 9.85
C VAL A 183 -7.30 -1.61 8.85
N THR A 184 -6.11 -1.71 8.27
CA THR A 184 -5.62 -0.80 7.23
C THR A 184 -4.81 -1.61 6.23
N LEU A 185 -4.67 -1.09 4.99
CA LEU A 185 -3.76 -1.66 4.00
C LEU A 185 -2.68 -0.62 3.69
N PHE A 186 -1.46 -1.09 3.49
CA PHE A 186 -0.32 -0.23 3.18
C PHE A 186 0.15 -0.49 1.76
N LEU A 187 0.31 0.57 0.99
CA LEU A 187 0.89 0.49 -0.36
C LEU A 187 2.34 0.93 -0.31
N VAL A 188 3.23 0.02 -0.67
CA VAL A 188 4.67 0.25 -0.76
C VAL A 188 5.05 0.35 -2.24
N ASN A 189 5.82 1.37 -2.60
CA ASN A 189 6.26 1.62 -3.97
C ASN A 189 7.52 0.80 -4.33
N PRO A 190 7.95 0.77 -5.61
CA PRO A 190 9.12 0.01 -6.05
C PRO A 190 10.45 0.45 -5.43
N ASP A 191 10.51 1.59 -4.76
CA ASP A 191 11.69 2.00 -3.98
C ASP A 191 11.71 1.35 -2.58
N GLY A 192 10.72 0.51 -2.23
CA GLY A 192 10.56 -0.08 -0.91
C GLY A 192 10.07 0.93 0.14
N LYS A 193 9.34 1.98 -0.27
CA LYS A 193 8.85 3.04 0.62
C LYS A 193 7.34 3.02 0.74
N LEU A 194 6.82 3.32 1.92
CA LEU A 194 5.39 3.49 2.15
C LEU A 194 4.88 4.71 1.37
N GLN A 195 3.96 4.48 0.44
CA GLN A 195 3.41 5.48 -0.46
C GLN A 195 1.99 5.89 -0.09
N ALA A 196 1.15 4.93 0.32
CA ALA A 196 -0.23 5.22 0.69
C ALA A 196 -0.73 4.27 1.77
N ILE A 197 -1.79 4.70 2.46
CA ILE A 197 -2.51 3.93 3.48
C ILE A 197 -3.98 3.93 3.08
N PHE A 198 -4.57 2.76 2.84
CA PHE A 198 -5.99 2.61 2.58
C PHE A 198 -6.73 2.32 3.89
N LYS A 199 -7.86 2.98 4.07
CA LYS A 199 -8.75 2.77 5.21
C LYS A 199 -9.99 2.00 4.78
N PRO A 200 -10.51 1.10 5.62
CA PRO A 200 -11.74 0.39 5.34
C PRO A 200 -12.95 1.34 5.35
N ASP A 201 -14.03 0.86 4.78
CA ASP A 201 -15.36 1.37 5.06
C ASP A 201 -15.89 0.70 6.34
N ILE A 202 -16.90 1.31 6.94
CA ILE A 202 -17.68 0.67 8.02
C ILE A 202 -19.03 0.31 7.39
N ASN A 203 -19.36 -0.97 7.39
CA ASN A 203 -20.64 -1.43 6.87
C ASN A 203 -21.80 -1.13 7.84
N ASP A 204 -23.03 -1.43 7.41
CA ASP A 204 -24.23 -1.14 8.20
C ASP A 204 -24.29 -1.89 9.54
N MET A 205 -23.51 -2.95 9.69
CA MET A 205 -23.37 -3.72 10.93
C MET A 205 -22.23 -3.22 11.82
N GLY A 206 -21.50 -2.17 11.42
CA GLY A 206 -20.39 -1.58 12.16
C GLY A 206 -19.03 -2.27 11.95
N TYR A 207 -18.93 -3.22 11.01
CA TYR A 207 -17.68 -3.92 10.72
C TYR A 207 -16.86 -3.19 9.66
N ALA A 208 -15.53 -3.21 9.85
CA ALA A 208 -14.59 -2.67 8.87
C ALA A 208 -14.48 -3.61 7.66
N GLU A 209 -14.60 -3.07 6.44
CA GLU A 209 -14.46 -3.85 5.21
C GLU A 209 -13.85 -3.00 4.08
N PHE A 210 -13.24 -3.65 3.09
CA PHE A 210 -12.74 -2.99 1.88
C PHE A 210 -13.66 -3.30 0.70
N ASN A 211 -14.17 -2.27 0.03
CA ASN A 211 -14.86 -2.46 -1.23
C ASN A 211 -13.82 -2.71 -2.35
N PRO A 212 -13.80 -3.90 -3.01
CA PRO A 212 -12.79 -4.25 -4.00
C PRO A 212 -12.69 -3.27 -5.16
N THR A 213 -13.82 -2.83 -5.70
CA THR A 213 -13.86 -1.88 -6.82
C THR A 213 -13.32 -0.51 -6.42
N ARG A 214 -13.63 -0.03 -5.21
CA ARG A 214 -13.07 1.23 -4.71
C ARG A 214 -11.57 1.11 -4.49
N LEU A 215 -11.12 0.05 -3.82
CA LEU A 215 -9.71 -0.20 -3.56
C LEU A 215 -8.90 -0.26 -4.87
N ARG A 216 -9.41 -0.97 -5.88
CA ARG A 216 -8.83 -0.98 -7.23
C ARG A 216 -8.75 0.42 -7.83
N ASN A 217 -9.85 1.18 -7.80
CA ASN A 217 -9.89 2.51 -8.40
C ASN A 217 -8.90 3.45 -7.72
N ASP A 218 -8.78 3.39 -6.39
CA ASP A 218 -7.85 4.20 -5.63
C ASP A 218 -6.39 3.80 -5.93
N TYR A 219 -6.09 2.50 -6.00
CA TYR A 219 -4.79 2.00 -6.46
C TYR A 219 -4.43 2.50 -7.87
N LEU A 220 -5.34 2.36 -8.84
CA LEU A 220 -5.11 2.80 -10.21
C LEU A 220 -4.92 4.31 -10.34
N ARG A 221 -5.64 5.11 -9.54
CA ARG A 221 -5.45 6.56 -9.47
C ARG A 221 -4.07 6.94 -8.96
N ILE A 222 -3.60 6.27 -7.90
CA ILE A 222 -2.24 6.46 -7.36
C ILE A 222 -1.21 6.11 -8.42
N ARG A 223 -1.31 4.94 -9.05
CA ARG A 223 -0.38 4.48 -10.09
C ARG A 223 -0.32 5.43 -11.28
N LYS A 224 -1.46 5.93 -11.72
CA LYS A 224 -1.55 6.91 -12.81
C LYS A 224 -0.96 8.26 -12.43
N TYR A 225 -1.08 8.66 -11.17
CA TYR A 225 -0.56 9.94 -10.67
C TYR A 225 0.95 9.94 -10.54
N LEU A 226 1.52 8.81 -10.13
CA LEU A 226 2.97 8.66 -9.89
C LEU A 226 3.76 8.25 -11.14
N GLY A 227 3.12 7.75 -12.21
CA GLY A 227 3.75 7.39 -13.49
C GLY A 227 3.87 5.89 -13.68
#